data_5b770730013148e60ddbd59ae7ed73af
#
_entry.id   5b770730013148e60ddbd59ae7ed73af
#
_cell.length_a   1.000
_cell.length_b   1.000
_cell.length_c   1.000
_cell.angle_alpha   90.00
_cell.angle_beta   90.00
_cell.angle_gamma   90.00
#
_symmetry.space_group_name_H-M   'P 1'
#
loop_
_entity.id
_entity.type
_entity.pdbx_description
1 polymer ?
#
loop_
_entity_poly.entity_id
_entity_poly.type
_entity_poly.pdbx_seq_one_letter_code
_entity_poly.pdbx_strand_id
1 'polypeptide(L)'
;MSMTTPIVDFVRSYAQSGTARLHMPGHKGQSLLGFEPLDITEICGADELYAPEGIIAESEANATRLFSTAHSYYSTEGSSQCIRAMLFLALQSAPQNGKRPVLLAARNAHKALLYAAALLDFDIRWLWPSAQAEGALCSCPVTAEALTGDLHALAQQGIEPFGVYVTSPDYLGGVQDIPALAAVCRAQGVPLLVDNAHGAYLRFLPQNCHPIAQGAAMCLSLIHISEPT
;
A
#
# COMPACT_ATOMS: atom_id res chain seq x y z
N MET A 1 8.70 22.11 -11.39
CA MET A 1 9.74 22.05 -10.35
C MET A 1 10.40 20.70 -10.41
N SER A 2 11.73 20.63 -10.43
CA SER A 2 12.46 19.37 -10.30
C SER A 2 12.17 18.80 -8.89
N MET A 3 11.86 17.53 -8.82
CA MET A 3 11.62 16.84 -7.55
C MET A 3 12.96 16.59 -6.87
N THR A 4 13.09 16.97 -5.59
CA THR A 4 14.31 16.70 -4.80
C THR A 4 14.36 15.23 -4.39
N THR A 5 15.55 14.71 -4.08
CA THR A 5 15.78 13.36 -3.56
C THR A 5 16.45 13.42 -2.19
N PRO A 6 15.78 13.99 -1.16
CA PRO A 6 16.42 14.44 0.07
C PRO A 6 17.20 13.35 0.80
N ILE A 7 16.68 12.12 0.85
CA ILE A 7 17.38 10.98 1.47
C ILE A 7 18.66 10.66 0.70
N VAL A 8 18.56 10.52 -0.62
CA VAL A 8 19.71 10.17 -1.49
C VAL A 8 20.76 11.28 -1.48
N ASP A 9 20.33 12.54 -1.54
CA ASP A 9 21.21 13.71 -1.53
C ASP A 9 21.96 13.81 -0.21
N PHE A 10 21.27 13.62 0.92
CA PHE A 10 21.90 13.60 2.24
C PHE A 10 22.94 12.47 2.36
N VAL A 11 22.57 11.24 2.04
CA VAL A 11 23.45 10.06 2.20
C VAL A 11 24.70 10.20 1.32
N ARG A 12 24.56 10.67 0.08
CA ARG A 12 25.70 10.93 -0.82
C ARG A 12 26.61 12.04 -0.29
N SER A 13 26.02 13.13 0.20
CA SER A 13 26.78 14.24 0.80
C SER A 13 27.56 13.78 2.03
N TYR A 14 26.88 13.00 2.91
CA TYR A 14 27.52 12.43 4.10
C TYR A 14 28.66 11.46 3.73
N ALA A 15 28.47 10.62 2.74
CA ALA A 15 29.52 9.70 2.26
C ALA A 15 30.80 10.43 1.78
N GLN A 16 30.64 11.67 1.25
CA GLN A 16 31.71 12.50 0.73
C GLN A 16 32.30 13.48 1.77
N SER A 17 31.67 13.65 2.92
CA SER A 17 32.02 14.68 3.90
C SER A 17 33.37 14.46 4.61
N GLY A 18 33.93 13.24 4.57
CA GLY A 18 35.11 12.87 5.36
C GLY A 18 34.88 12.80 6.85
N THR A 19 33.63 12.86 7.33
CA THR A 19 33.27 12.81 8.74
C THR A 19 33.64 11.44 9.33
N ALA A 20 34.30 11.46 10.50
CA ALA A 20 34.63 10.24 11.23
C ALA A 20 33.36 9.54 11.71
N ARG A 21 33.16 8.30 11.28
CA ARG A 21 31.94 7.51 11.56
C ARG A 21 32.09 6.75 12.88
N LEU A 22 31.73 7.36 13.99
CA LEU A 22 31.72 6.73 15.31
C LEU A 22 30.39 6.05 15.65
N HIS A 23 29.43 6.12 14.73
CA HIS A 23 28.10 5.51 14.83
C HIS A 23 28.06 4.09 14.20
N MET A 24 26.96 3.38 14.39
CA MET A 24 26.64 2.15 13.62
C MET A 24 26.30 2.51 12.17
N PRO A 25 26.48 1.58 11.22
CA PRO A 25 26.98 0.21 11.36
C PRO A 25 28.51 0.11 11.52
N GLY A 26 28.95 -1.09 11.95
CA GLY A 26 30.32 -1.36 12.36
C GLY A 26 31.40 -1.26 11.27
N HIS A 27 31.03 -1.33 9.98
CA HIS A 27 31.97 -1.19 8.85
C HIS A 27 32.50 0.25 8.69
N LYS A 28 31.91 1.25 9.38
CA LYS A 28 32.36 2.66 9.40
C LYS A 28 32.50 3.30 8.02
N GLY A 29 31.72 2.82 7.02
CA GLY A 29 31.78 3.28 5.63
C GLY A 29 32.98 2.76 4.86
N GLN A 30 33.73 1.80 5.42
CA GLN A 30 34.81 1.14 4.66
C GLN A 30 34.20 0.21 3.61
N SER A 31 34.51 0.48 2.37
CA SER A 31 33.91 -0.24 1.25
C SER A 31 34.48 -1.63 1.09
N LEU A 32 33.62 -2.65 1.15
CA LEU A 32 33.89 -4.04 0.80
C LEU A 32 33.05 -4.45 -0.42
N LEU A 33 31.74 -4.12 -0.41
CA LEU A 33 30.79 -4.43 -1.47
C LEU A 33 30.42 -3.20 -2.30
N GLY A 34 30.82 -2.00 -1.88
CA GLY A 34 30.65 -0.74 -2.63
C GLY A 34 29.53 0.15 -2.12
N PHE A 35 28.62 -0.33 -1.29
CA PHE A 35 27.49 0.45 -0.77
C PHE A 35 27.65 0.89 0.70
N GLU A 36 28.63 0.39 1.43
CA GLU A 36 28.83 0.71 2.85
C GLU A 36 29.03 2.21 3.14
N PRO A 37 29.59 3.02 2.23
CA PRO A 37 29.64 4.46 2.42
C PRO A 37 28.25 5.11 2.49
N LEU A 38 27.22 4.48 1.92
CA LEU A 38 25.84 4.94 1.90
C LEU A 38 24.98 4.36 3.03
N ASP A 39 25.52 3.39 3.78
CA ASP A 39 24.82 2.75 4.89
C ASP A 39 25.10 3.52 6.18
N ILE A 40 24.03 4.09 6.75
CA ILE A 40 24.08 4.96 7.94
C ILE A 40 22.91 4.61 8.88
N THR A 41 22.92 5.18 10.06
CA THR A 41 21.82 5.13 11.04
C THR A 41 21.22 6.52 11.27
N GLU A 42 20.45 6.70 12.34
CA GLU A 42 19.79 7.94 12.75
C GLU A 42 20.81 8.96 13.31
N ILE A 43 21.74 9.38 12.48
CA ILE A 43 22.69 10.45 12.80
C ILE A 43 22.06 11.82 12.59
N CYS A 44 22.70 12.87 13.12
CA CYS A 44 22.21 14.24 12.97
C CYS A 44 21.95 14.58 11.50
N GLY A 45 20.70 14.91 11.18
CA GLY A 45 20.23 15.23 9.84
C GLY A 45 19.76 14.03 8.98
N ALA A 46 19.96 12.78 9.44
CA ALA A 46 19.52 11.59 8.71
C ALA A 46 18.04 11.29 8.89
N ASP A 47 17.39 11.86 9.93
CA ASP A 47 16.01 11.58 10.29
C ASP A 47 15.80 10.14 10.77
N GLU A 48 14.58 9.77 11.18
CA GLU A 48 14.18 8.41 11.53
C GLU A 48 12.80 8.08 10.93
N LEU A 49 12.61 6.81 10.52
CA LEU A 49 11.38 6.40 9.82
C LEU A 49 10.16 6.31 10.74
N TYR A 50 10.37 6.09 12.04
CA TYR A 50 9.27 5.94 13.01
C TYR A 50 8.50 7.24 13.27
N ALA A 51 9.23 8.36 13.33
CA ALA A 51 8.66 9.69 13.53
C ALA A 51 9.40 10.72 12.64
N PRO A 52 9.22 10.67 11.32
CA PRO A 52 10.01 11.48 10.41
C PRO A 52 9.65 12.96 10.51
N GLU A 53 10.67 13.81 10.71
CA GLU A 53 10.54 15.27 10.80
C GLU A 53 11.48 16.01 9.82
N GLY A 54 12.38 15.28 9.15
CA GLY A 54 13.42 15.81 8.29
C GLY A 54 13.36 15.30 6.86
N ILE A 55 14.46 14.71 6.39
CA ILE A 55 14.63 14.28 4.99
C ILE A 55 13.69 13.13 4.59
N ILE A 56 13.29 12.29 5.53
CA ILE A 56 12.30 11.23 5.28
C ILE A 56 10.92 11.86 5.12
N ALA A 57 10.52 12.76 6.02
CA ALA A 57 9.26 13.49 5.90
C ALA A 57 9.18 14.29 4.57
N GLU A 58 10.26 14.95 4.15
CA GLU A 58 10.32 15.64 2.86
C GLU A 58 10.18 14.66 1.69
N SER A 59 10.80 13.49 1.78
CA SER A 59 10.69 12.44 0.76
C SER A 59 9.28 11.88 0.68
N GLU A 60 8.60 11.63 1.81
CA GLU A 60 7.20 11.22 1.84
C GLU A 60 6.26 12.30 1.28
N ALA A 61 6.55 13.58 1.54
CA ALA A 61 5.83 14.68 0.92
C ALA A 61 6.04 14.73 -0.61
N ASN A 62 7.23 14.37 -1.10
CA ASN A 62 7.50 14.22 -2.53
C ASN A 62 6.67 13.08 -3.14
N ALA A 63 6.62 11.91 -2.48
CA ALA A 63 5.79 10.79 -2.89
C ALA A 63 4.29 11.17 -2.89
N THR A 64 3.84 11.88 -1.87
CA THR A 64 2.47 12.41 -1.76
C THR A 64 2.10 13.28 -2.97
N ARG A 65 2.98 14.20 -3.36
CA ARG A 65 2.77 15.02 -4.58
C ARG A 65 2.80 14.19 -5.86
N LEU A 66 3.74 13.25 -5.95
CA LEU A 66 3.92 12.40 -7.13
C LEU A 66 2.69 11.54 -7.40
N PHE A 67 2.16 10.88 -6.38
CA PHE A 67 1.01 9.98 -6.48
C PHE A 67 -0.34 10.68 -6.29
N SER A 68 -0.32 11.99 -5.97
CA SER A 68 -1.53 12.80 -5.71
C SER A 68 -2.40 12.21 -4.59
N THR A 69 -1.75 11.73 -3.52
CA THR A 69 -2.39 11.21 -2.33
C THR A 69 -2.60 12.32 -1.29
N ALA A 70 -3.42 12.08 -0.27
CA ALA A 70 -3.48 12.96 0.89
C ALA A 70 -2.20 12.85 1.74
N HIS A 71 -1.73 11.60 1.94
CA HIS A 71 -0.49 11.27 2.62
C HIS A 71 0.13 10.02 1.98
N SER A 72 1.46 9.93 2.00
CA SER A 72 2.22 8.74 1.63
C SER A 72 3.24 8.45 2.71
N TYR A 73 3.35 7.20 3.09
CA TYR A 73 4.25 6.73 4.14
C TYR A 73 5.15 5.63 3.60
N TYR A 74 6.40 5.61 4.03
CA TYR A 74 7.34 4.57 3.69
C TYR A 74 7.30 3.42 4.70
N SER A 75 7.54 2.21 4.20
CA SER A 75 7.77 1.02 5.01
C SER A 75 8.97 0.26 4.46
N THR A 76 9.84 -0.20 5.34
CA THR A 76 11.00 -1.04 5.00
C THR A 76 10.72 -2.53 5.16
N GLU A 77 9.53 -2.91 5.63
CA GLU A 77 9.14 -4.31 5.87
C GLU A 77 8.25 -4.90 4.77
N GLY A 78 8.30 -4.30 3.58
CA GLY A 78 7.60 -4.78 2.39
C GLY A 78 6.08 -4.62 2.44
N SER A 79 5.41 -5.11 1.39
CA SER A 79 3.94 -5.01 1.23
C SER A 79 3.15 -5.66 2.36
N SER A 80 3.68 -6.71 3.00
CA SER A 80 2.98 -7.37 4.11
C SER A 80 2.76 -6.44 5.29
N GLN A 81 3.70 -5.56 5.60
CA GLN A 81 3.53 -4.53 6.63
C GLN A 81 2.54 -3.48 6.16
N CYS A 82 2.64 -3.02 4.91
CA CYS A 82 1.71 -2.04 4.36
C CYS A 82 0.27 -2.56 4.34
N ILE A 83 0.04 -3.85 4.02
CA ILE A 83 -1.29 -4.47 4.10
C ILE A 83 -1.82 -4.39 5.54
N ARG A 84 -1.02 -4.78 6.54
CA ARG A 84 -1.43 -4.71 7.95
C ARG A 84 -1.73 -3.28 8.40
N ALA A 85 -0.88 -2.33 8.04
CA ALA A 85 -1.08 -0.92 8.38
C ALA A 85 -2.35 -0.34 7.73
N MET A 86 -2.56 -0.59 6.44
CA MET A 86 -3.75 -0.14 5.71
C MET A 86 -5.04 -0.70 6.34
N LEU A 87 -5.06 -1.99 6.68
CA LEU A 87 -6.20 -2.63 7.33
C LEU A 87 -6.42 -2.14 8.75
N PHE A 88 -5.34 -1.90 9.51
CA PHE A 88 -5.43 -1.30 10.84
C PHE A 88 -6.04 0.10 10.79
N LEU A 89 -5.61 0.94 9.85
CA LEU A 89 -6.16 2.29 9.67
C LEU A 89 -7.63 2.25 9.25
N ALA A 90 -7.99 1.37 8.31
CA ALA A 90 -9.39 1.20 7.92
C ALA A 90 -10.27 0.72 9.09
N LEU A 91 -9.73 -0.18 9.92
CA LEU A 91 -10.42 -0.71 11.09
C LEU A 91 -10.72 0.35 12.16
N GLN A 92 -9.88 1.40 12.27
CA GLN A 92 -10.15 2.53 13.20
C GLN A 92 -11.45 3.27 12.84
N SER A 93 -11.88 3.21 11.58
CA SER A 93 -13.13 3.80 11.10
C SER A 93 -14.29 2.80 11.09
N ALA A 94 -14.10 1.57 11.57
CA ALA A 94 -15.14 0.55 11.61
C ALA A 94 -16.29 0.95 12.54
N PRO A 95 -17.53 0.53 12.24
CA PRO A 95 -18.67 0.76 13.11
C PRO A 95 -18.46 0.17 14.50
N GLN A 96 -18.58 0.99 15.54
CA GLN A 96 -18.42 0.61 16.95
C GLN A 96 -19.72 0.02 17.51
N ASN A 97 -20.20 -1.08 16.93
CA ASN A 97 -21.49 -1.70 17.26
C ASN A 97 -21.38 -2.95 18.15
N GLY A 98 -20.19 -3.22 18.71
CA GLY A 98 -19.92 -4.39 19.56
C GLY A 98 -19.87 -5.72 18.80
N LYS A 99 -20.00 -5.72 17.48
CA LYS A 99 -19.84 -6.91 16.63
C LYS A 99 -18.39 -7.01 16.15
N ARG A 100 -17.95 -8.23 15.84
CA ARG A 100 -16.66 -8.46 15.22
C ARG A 100 -16.62 -7.77 13.85
N PRO A 101 -15.59 -6.95 13.56
CA PRO A 101 -15.50 -6.25 12.30
C PRO A 101 -15.40 -7.20 11.10
N VAL A 102 -15.93 -6.80 9.96
CA VAL A 102 -15.95 -7.61 8.74
C VAL A 102 -15.28 -6.84 7.59
N LEU A 103 -14.39 -7.50 6.88
CA LEU A 103 -13.82 -7.03 5.62
C LEU A 103 -14.41 -7.82 4.46
N LEU A 104 -14.81 -7.12 3.40
CA LEU A 104 -15.20 -7.77 2.14
C LEU A 104 -13.98 -7.77 1.20
N ALA A 105 -13.48 -8.94 0.81
CA ALA A 105 -12.20 -9.06 0.11
C ALA A 105 -12.25 -9.97 -1.12
N ALA A 106 -11.60 -9.56 -2.20
CA ALA A 106 -11.43 -10.39 -3.39
C ALA A 106 -10.61 -11.66 -3.08
N ARG A 107 -11.02 -12.79 -3.64
CA ARG A 107 -10.49 -14.11 -3.27
C ARG A 107 -9.01 -14.32 -3.64
N ASN A 108 -8.46 -13.53 -4.55
CA ASN A 108 -7.04 -13.56 -4.95
C ASN A 108 -6.11 -12.72 -4.03
N ALA A 109 -6.58 -12.35 -2.85
CA ALA A 109 -5.79 -11.56 -1.91
C ALA A 109 -4.51 -12.29 -1.46
N HIS A 110 -3.43 -11.53 -1.26
CA HIS A 110 -2.18 -12.05 -0.73
C HIS A 110 -2.35 -12.61 0.69
N LYS A 111 -1.61 -13.66 1.05
CA LYS A 111 -1.67 -14.32 2.38
C LYS A 111 -1.51 -13.36 3.57
N ALA A 112 -0.84 -12.22 3.38
CA ALA A 112 -0.69 -11.20 4.42
C ALA A 112 -2.04 -10.65 4.92
N LEU A 113 -3.11 -10.69 4.07
CA LEU A 113 -4.47 -10.36 4.50
C LEU A 113 -4.97 -11.33 5.59
N LEU A 114 -4.74 -12.64 5.42
CA LEU A 114 -5.14 -13.64 6.41
C LEU A 114 -4.40 -13.45 7.74
N TYR A 115 -3.11 -13.13 7.67
CA TYR A 115 -2.31 -12.83 8.86
C TYR A 115 -2.76 -11.54 9.54
N ALA A 116 -3.14 -10.53 8.75
CA ALA A 116 -3.72 -9.30 9.29
C ALA A 116 -5.07 -9.56 9.97
N ALA A 117 -5.94 -10.39 9.39
CA ALA A 117 -7.21 -10.76 9.99
C ALA A 117 -7.03 -11.47 11.34
N ALA A 118 -6.06 -12.37 11.44
CA ALA A 118 -5.74 -13.04 12.69
C ALA A 118 -5.13 -12.09 13.74
N LEU A 119 -4.28 -11.13 13.30
CA LEU A 119 -3.62 -10.18 14.20
C LEU A 119 -4.57 -9.10 14.72
N LEU A 120 -5.47 -8.60 13.84
CA LEU A 120 -6.36 -7.47 14.12
C LEU A 120 -7.78 -7.90 14.53
N ASP A 121 -8.04 -9.20 14.59
CA ASP A 121 -9.27 -9.82 15.04
C ASP A 121 -10.53 -9.39 14.27
N PHE A 122 -10.51 -9.52 12.94
CA PHE A 122 -11.66 -9.30 12.08
C PHE A 122 -11.99 -10.51 11.20
N ASP A 123 -13.23 -10.59 10.72
CA ASP A 123 -13.70 -11.63 9.80
C ASP A 123 -13.55 -11.18 8.34
N ILE A 124 -13.33 -12.14 7.44
CA ILE A 124 -13.28 -11.90 6.00
C ILE A 124 -14.53 -12.51 5.35
N ARG A 125 -15.25 -11.72 4.56
CA ARG A 125 -16.23 -12.18 3.58
C ARG A 125 -15.60 -12.11 2.21
N TRP A 126 -15.67 -13.21 1.45
CA TRP A 126 -15.00 -13.31 0.18
C TRP A 126 -15.89 -12.86 -0.97
N LEU A 127 -15.35 -11.97 -1.81
CA LEU A 127 -15.82 -11.72 -3.16
C LEU A 127 -15.27 -12.84 -4.04
N TRP A 128 -16.14 -13.52 -4.74
CA TRP A 128 -15.77 -14.58 -5.65
C TRP A 128 -15.67 -14.04 -7.07
N PRO A 129 -14.79 -14.60 -7.91
CA PRO A 129 -14.68 -14.19 -9.31
C PRO A 129 -15.99 -14.45 -10.05
N SER A 130 -16.25 -13.66 -11.09
CA SER A 130 -17.36 -13.92 -12.00
C SER A 130 -17.23 -15.31 -12.66
N ALA A 131 -18.36 -15.88 -13.11
CA ALA A 131 -18.37 -17.19 -13.76
C ALA A 131 -17.44 -17.27 -14.99
N GLN A 132 -17.23 -16.15 -15.69
CA GLN A 132 -16.31 -16.07 -16.84
C GLN A 132 -14.83 -16.18 -16.44
N ALA A 133 -14.51 -15.87 -15.18
CA ALA A 133 -13.15 -15.95 -14.63
C ALA A 133 -12.97 -17.16 -13.71
N GLU A 134 -13.98 -18.02 -13.59
CA GLU A 134 -13.88 -19.25 -12.81
C GLU A 134 -12.77 -20.15 -13.38
N GLY A 135 -11.81 -20.51 -12.50
CA GLY A 135 -10.62 -21.26 -12.91
C GLY A 135 -9.46 -20.42 -13.43
N ALA A 136 -9.60 -19.09 -13.57
CA ALA A 136 -8.46 -18.23 -13.88
C ALA A 136 -7.45 -18.23 -12.74
N LEU A 137 -6.19 -18.49 -13.07
CA LEU A 137 -5.12 -18.56 -12.08
C LEU A 137 -4.81 -17.15 -11.55
N CYS A 138 -4.78 -16.99 -10.21
CA CYS A 138 -4.41 -15.76 -9.52
C CYS A 138 -5.30 -14.53 -9.83
N SER A 139 -6.41 -14.69 -10.54
CA SER A 139 -7.31 -13.61 -10.91
C SER A 139 -8.64 -13.71 -10.16
N CYS A 140 -9.20 -12.56 -9.80
CA CYS A 140 -10.53 -12.44 -9.21
C CYS A 140 -11.15 -11.12 -9.64
N PRO A 141 -11.58 -10.99 -10.90
CA PRO A 141 -12.27 -9.80 -11.37
C PRO A 141 -13.57 -9.63 -10.63
N VAL A 142 -13.78 -8.45 -10.07
CA VAL A 142 -14.98 -8.04 -9.34
C VAL A 142 -15.71 -7.00 -10.18
N THR A 143 -16.99 -7.24 -10.47
CA THR A 143 -17.82 -6.24 -11.14
C THR A 143 -18.54 -5.34 -10.14
N ALA A 144 -18.90 -4.13 -10.57
CA ALA A 144 -19.68 -3.19 -9.74
C ALA A 144 -21.03 -3.79 -9.32
N GLU A 145 -21.69 -4.56 -10.21
CA GLU A 145 -22.96 -5.22 -9.94
C GLU A 145 -22.82 -6.30 -8.86
N ALA A 146 -21.78 -7.16 -8.98
CA ALA A 146 -21.52 -8.19 -7.98
C ALA A 146 -21.19 -7.57 -6.61
N LEU A 147 -20.32 -6.56 -6.58
CA LEU A 147 -19.98 -5.84 -5.35
C LEU A 147 -21.23 -5.20 -4.71
N THR A 148 -22.10 -4.58 -5.51
CA THR A 148 -23.36 -3.99 -5.02
C THR A 148 -24.25 -5.06 -4.41
N GLY A 149 -24.40 -6.21 -5.06
CA GLY A 149 -25.18 -7.33 -4.56
C GLY A 149 -24.66 -7.87 -3.23
N ASP A 150 -23.34 -8.06 -3.10
CA ASP A 150 -22.71 -8.57 -1.89
C ASP A 150 -22.83 -7.56 -0.73
N LEU A 151 -22.65 -6.26 -0.98
CA LEU A 151 -22.83 -5.21 0.03
C LEU A 151 -24.30 -5.15 0.50
N HIS A 152 -25.27 -5.24 -0.39
CA HIS A 152 -26.68 -5.31 -0.04
C HIS A 152 -27.02 -6.57 0.78
N ALA A 153 -26.47 -7.73 0.40
CA ALA A 153 -26.70 -8.97 1.14
C ALA A 153 -26.11 -8.92 2.56
N LEU A 154 -24.97 -8.27 2.76
CA LEU A 154 -24.39 -8.02 4.08
C LEU A 154 -25.26 -7.05 4.90
N ALA A 155 -25.72 -5.97 4.30
CA ALA A 155 -26.60 -4.99 4.95
C ALA A 155 -27.92 -5.63 5.44
N GLN A 156 -28.52 -6.54 4.65
CA GLN A 156 -29.70 -7.32 5.07
C GLN A 156 -29.43 -8.22 6.28
N GLN A 157 -28.17 -8.62 6.50
CA GLN A 157 -27.74 -9.38 7.68
C GLN A 157 -27.34 -8.47 8.85
N GLY A 158 -27.47 -7.15 8.70
CA GLY A 158 -27.03 -6.16 9.68
C GLY A 158 -25.51 -6.14 9.84
N ILE A 159 -24.77 -6.43 8.76
CA ILE A 159 -23.32 -6.41 8.70
C ILE A 159 -22.88 -5.23 7.84
N GLU A 160 -22.10 -4.33 8.42
CA GLU A 160 -21.47 -3.21 7.75
C GLU A 160 -19.96 -3.49 7.64
N PRO A 161 -19.42 -3.77 6.46
CA PRO A 161 -17.98 -4.02 6.32
C PRO A 161 -17.19 -2.73 6.53
N PHE A 162 -16.04 -2.84 7.22
CA PHE A 162 -15.16 -1.69 7.44
C PHE A 162 -14.32 -1.34 6.22
N GLY A 163 -14.36 -2.15 5.16
CA GLY A 163 -13.65 -1.91 3.91
C GLY A 163 -13.98 -2.96 2.86
N VAL A 164 -13.71 -2.61 1.61
CA VAL A 164 -13.65 -3.51 0.46
C VAL A 164 -12.20 -3.60 0.00
N TYR A 165 -11.64 -4.80 -0.07
CA TYR A 165 -10.24 -5.04 -0.41
C TYR A 165 -10.12 -5.78 -1.74
N VAL A 166 -9.36 -5.25 -2.68
CA VAL A 166 -9.09 -5.87 -3.98
C VAL A 166 -7.59 -5.80 -4.31
N THR A 167 -7.10 -6.78 -5.08
CA THR A 167 -5.75 -6.77 -5.65
C THR A 167 -5.81 -6.28 -7.09
N SER A 168 -5.05 -5.24 -7.41
CA SER A 168 -4.98 -4.65 -8.76
C SER A 168 -3.65 -3.89 -8.95
N PRO A 169 -2.80 -4.29 -9.91
CA PRO A 169 -2.90 -5.48 -10.77
C PRO A 169 -2.78 -6.79 -10.01
N ASP A 170 -3.31 -7.87 -10.58
CA ASP A 170 -3.02 -9.23 -10.15
C ASP A 170 -1.64 -9.71 -10.66
N TYR A 171 -1.25 -10.94 -10.32
CA TYR A 171 0.06 -11.51 -10.70
C TYR A 171 0.26 -11.68 -12.22
N LEU A 172 -0.81 -11.66 -13.00
CA LEU A 172 -0.76 -11.78 -14.46
C LEU A 172 -0.98 -10.43 -15.17
N GLY A 173 -1.06 -9.34 -14.42
CA GLY A 173 -1.24 -7.99 -14.93
C GLY A 173 -2.70 -7.58 -15.15
N GLY A 174 -3.66 -8.40 -14.74
CA GLY A 174 -5.08 -8.05 -14.79
C GLY A 174 -5.40 -6.92 -13.83
N VAL A 175 -6.08 -5.87 -14.32
CA VAL A 175 -6.48 -4.71 -13.51
C VAL A 175 -7.98 -4.70 -13.28
N GLN A 176 -8.39 -4.25 -12.09
CA GLN A 176 -9.80 -4.05 -11.74
C GLN A 176 -10.32 -2.73 -12.32
N ASP A 177 -11.62 -2.64 -12.54
CA ASP A 177 -12.30 -1.37 -12.85
C ASP A 177 -12.43 -0.55 -11.54
N ILE A 178 -11.31 0.05 -11.11
CA ILE A 178 -11.26 0.81 -9.86
C ILE A 178 -12.27 1.95 -9.82
N PRO A 179 -12.48 2.75 -10.91
CA PRO A 179 -13.52 3.79 -10.92
C PRO A 179 -14.91 3.26 -10.59
N ALA A 180 -15.31 2.15 -11.21
CA ALA A 180 -16.63 1.57 -10.98
C ALA A 180 -16.77 1.02 -9.54
N LEU A 181 -15.77 0.30 -9.04
CA LEU A 181 -15.75 -0.22 -7.67
C LEU A 181 -15.75 0.93 -6.64
N ALA A 182 -14.96 1.98 -6.88
CA ALA A 182 -14.91 3.14 -6.00
C ALA A 182 -16.24 3.91 -5.95
N ALA A 183 -16.96 3.98 -7.07
CA ALA A 183 -18.29 4.58 -7.10
C ALA A 183 -19.30 3.81 -6.22
N VAL A 184 -19.30 2.48 -6.31
CA VAL A 184 -20.14 1.62 -5.46
C VAL A 184 -19.76 1.79 -3.99
N CYS A 185 -18.47 1.69 -3.66
CA CYS A 185 -17.99 1.82 -2.28
C CYS A 185 -18.37 3.18 -1.68
N ARG A 186 -18.21 4.26 -2.44
CA ARG A 186 -18.58 5.62 -2.01
C ARG A 186 -20.09 5.75 -1.76
N ALA A 187 -20.92 5.19 -2.63
CA ALA A 187 -22.38 5.21 -2.47
C ALA A 187 -22.84 4.47 -1.21
N GLN A 188 -22.07 3.46 -0.76
CA GLN A 188 -22.36 2.67 0.44
C GLN A 188 -21.60 3.16 1.69
N GLY A 189 -20.77 4.22 1.58
CA GLY A 189 -19.98 4.75 2.68
C GLY A 189 -18.85 3.82 3.16
N VAL A 190 -18.38 2.87 2.33
CA VAL A 190 -17.35 1.89 2.65
C VAL A 190 -16.06 2.23 1.90
N PRO A 191 -14.88 2.28 2.54
CA PRO A 191 -13.63 2.59 1.84
C PRO A 191 -13.19 1.44 0.92
N LEU A 192 -12.74 1.79 -0.31
CA LEU A 192 -12.06 0.87 -1.21
C LEU A 192 -10.56 0.84 -0.90
N LEU A 193 -10.05 -0.32 -0.56
CA LEU A 193 -8.64 -0.60 -0.23
C LEU A 193 -8.02 -1.41 -1.36
N VAL A 194 -6.92 -0.94 -1.93
CA VAL A 194 -6.31 -1.60 -3.09
C VAL A 194 -4.90 -2.08 -2.77
N ASP A 195 -4.70 -3.38 -2.89
CA ASP A 195 -3.37 -3.96 -2.96
C ASP A 195 -2.81 -3.72 -4.37
N ASN A 196 -1.99 -2.69 -4.47
CA ASN A 196 -1.34 -2.27 -5.72
C ASN A 196 0.16 -2.60 -5.71
N ALA A 197 0.54 -3.71 -5.06
CA ALA A 197 1.95 -4.10 -4.93
C ALA A 197 2.67 -4.18 -6.29
N HIS A 198 1.98 -4.56 -7.34
CA HIS A 198 2.54 -4.69 -8.69
C HIS A 198 2.23 -3.50 -9.61
N GLY A 199 1.62 -2.42 -9.11
CA GLY A 199 1.03 -1.38 -9.97
C GLY A 199 1.56 0.03 -9.78
N ALA A 200 2.69 0.26 -9.12
CA ALA A 200 3.27 1.60 -8.97
C ALA A 200 3.45 2.31 -10.32
N TYR A 201 3.81 1.58 -11.37
CA TYR A 201 3.99 2.09 -12.73
C TYR A 201 2.72 2.68 -13.37
N LEU A 202 1.53 2.28 -12.90
CA LEU A 202 0.23 2.78 -13.42
C LEU A 202 0.10 4.30 -13.28
N ARG A 203 0.83 4.90 -12.33
CA ARG A 203 0.90 6.36 -12.17
C ARG A 203 1.53 7.05 -13.39
N PHE A 204 2.47 6.38 -14.04
CA PHE A 204 3.31 6.95 -15.09
C PHE A 204 2.84 6.62 -16.52
N LEU A 205 1.72 5.92 -16.65
CA LEU A 205 1.10 5.70 -17.95
C LEU A 205 0.54 7.02 -18.52
N PRO A 206 0.37 7.14 -19.85
CA PRO A 206 -0.22 8.32 -20.49
C PRO A 206 -1.54 8.75 -19.86
N GLN A 207 -2.38 7.77 -19.50
CA GLN A 207 -3.53 7.95 -18.64
C GLN A 207 -3.18 7.42 -17.25
N ASN A 208 -3.28 8.27 -16.23
CA ASN A 208 -3.01 7.85 -14.86
C ASN A 208 -4.05 6.82 -14.41
N CYS A 209 -3.62 5.56 -14.33
CA CYS A 209 -4.43 4.42 -13.90
C CYS A 209 -4.14 4.00 -12.45
N HIS A 210 -3.41 4.82 -11.68
CA HIS A 210 -3.12 4.51 -10.28
C HIS A 210 -4.40 4.52 -9.43
N PRO A 211 -4.62 3.54 -8.53
CA PRO A 211 -5.88 3.38 -7.80
C PRO A 211 -6.36 4.64 -7.06
N ILE A 212 -5.44 5.41 -6.46
CA ILE A 212 -5.81 6.65 -5.76
C ILE A 212 -6.41 7.68 -6.74
N ALA A 213 -5.80 7.83 -7.91
CA ALA A 213 -6.34 8.74 -8.95
C ALA A 213 -7.70 8.28 -9.48
N GLN A 214 -8.02 7.00 -9.34
CA GLN A 214 -9.26 6.38 -9.75
C GLN A 214 -10.30 6.28 -8.63
N GLY A 215 -9.99 6.77 -7.42
CA GLY A 215 -10.96 6.91 -6.33
C GLY A 215 -10.85 5.88 -5.22
N ALA A 216 -9.80 5.07 -5.16
CA ALA A 216 -9.51 4.25 -3.99
C ALA A 216 -9.25 5.14 -2.76
N ALA A 217 -9.72 4.70 -1.59
CA ALA A 217 -9.50 5.41 -0.35
C ALA A 217 -8.06 5.26 0.15
N MET A 218 -7.51 4.06 0.06
CA MET A 218 -6.12 3.75 0.38
C MET A 218 -5.58 2.72 -0.60
N CYS A 219 -4.29 2.79 -0.87
CA CYS A 219 -3.58 1.73 -1.57
C CYS A 219 -2.17 1.56 -1.00
N LEU A 220 -1.61 0.38 -1.16
CA LEU A 220 -0.19 0.15 -1.03
C LEU A 220 0.42 -0.04 -2.41
N SER A 221 1.68 0.34 -2.54
CA SER A 221 2.50 0.04 -3.72
C SER A 221 3.88 -0.37 -3.27
N LEU A 222 4.51 -1.27 -4.02
CA LEU A 222 5.94 -1.54 -3.88
C LEU A 222 6.69 -0.76 -4.96
N ILE A 223 7.74 -0.05 -4.54
CA ILE A 223 8.70 0.49 -5.48
C ILE A 223 9.68 -0.66 -5.74
N HIS A 224 9.38 -1.51 -6.72
CA HIS A 224 10.36 -2.42 -7.25
C HIS A 224 11.33 -1.63 -8.13
N ILE A 225 12.58 -1.58 -7.73
CA ILE A 225 13.63 -1.60 -8.73
C ILE A 225 13.58 -3.04 -9.21
N SER A 226 12.89 -3.28 -10.32
CA SER A 226 12.87 -4.59 -10.94
C SER A 226 14.30 -4.93 -11.29
N GLU A 227 14.89 -5.86 -10.56
CA GLU A 227 16.12 -6.47 -11.01
C GLU A 227 15.78 -7.20 -12.31
N PRO A 228 16.49 -6.93 -13.41
CA PRO A 228 16.37 -7.76 -14.59
C PRO A 228 16.88 -9.15 -14.20
N THR A 229 15.96 -10.09 -14.14
CA THR A 229 16.30 -11.52 -14.06
C THR A 229 16.91 -11.98 -15.36
#